data_44512bb5abf38d80ff4dd068af74c987
#
_entry.id   44512bb5abf38d80ff4dd068af74c987
#
_cell.length_a   1.000
_cell.length_b   1.000
_cell.length_c   1.000
_cell.angle_alpha   90.00
_cell.angle_beta   90.00
_cell.angle_gamma   90.00
#
_symmetry.space_group_name_H-M   'P 1'
#
loop_
_entity.id
_entity.type
_entity.pdbx_description
1 polymer ?
#
loop_
_entity_poly.entity_id
_entity_poly.type
_entity_poly.pdbx_seq_one_letter_code
_entity_poly.pdbx_strand_id
1 'polypeptide(L)'
;MITPLHRNILARHKSSLNGALRVLPFRSRALGVSRNVFVYEPPNMRNLSDMHLLYLFRGHEREFVYIDEDDSRSTTTIEDLDALISSGQIPPVMAVIPGLTSIDGKRHSMGINSLLPSADTRDGLGSGQFWDFLTLDLIPYVEARYQSKLSGGFRLAAGFSLGGYTTALIATAFPGYLDHAGIYDGLFMFDAQTDIRTNAPDEIWLKSAVPDAALGPAETRSPEALAPWNPAELVRYADPVTMEEIQETMFWIRSAAGDGLEGNHDRCKYFTALLREHGITAGFNRIPLHPDARHTWHWNDRFIKLFLLNVFTG
;
A
#
# COMPACT_ATOMS: atom_id res chain seq x y z
N MET A 1 7.34 -15.44 13.43
CA MET A 1 7.30 -15.62 14.91
C MET A 1 6.85 -14.31 15.54
N ILE A 2 5.91 -14.31 16.48
CA ILE A 2 5.44 -13.10 17.18
C ILE A 2 6.55 -12.61 18.12
N THR A 3 7.07 -11.41 17.89
CA THR A 3 8.17 -10.80 18.67
C THR A 3 7.64 -10.08 19.93
N PRO A 4 8.51 -9.68 20.88
CA PRO A 4 8.11 -8.81 21.99
C PRO A 4 7.43 -7.52 21.54
N LEU A 5 7.91 -6.89 20.46
CA LEU A 5 7.31 -5.67 19.89
C LEU A 5 5.86 -5.92 19.44
N HIS A 6 5.57 -7.02 18.75
CA HIS A 6 4.19 -7.38 18.38
C HIS A 6 3.29 -7.51 19.61
N ARG A 7 3.79 -8.13 20.70
CA ARG A 7 3.01 -8.25 21.95
C ARG A 7 2.72 -6.90 22.60
N ASN A 8 3.69 -5.97 22.58
CA ASN A 8 3.50 -4.61 23.11
C ASN A 8 2.47 -3.84 22.30
N ILE A 9 2.55 -3.90 20.97
CA ILE A 9 1.55 -3.29 20.07
C ILE A 9 0.16 -3.85 20.35
N LEU A 10 0.00 -5.17 20.43
CA LEU A 10 -1.29 -5.80 20.72
C LEU A 10 -1.82 -5.43 22.10
N ALA A 11 -0.95 -5.34 23.13
CA ALA A 11 -1.34 -4.95 24.47
C ALA A 11 -1.87 -3.50 24.53
N ARG A 12 -1.20 -2.57 23.83
CA ARG A 12 -1.66 -1.18 23.69
C ARG A 12 -3.05 -1.14 23.05
N HIS A 13 -3.21 -1.78 21.90
CA HIS A 13 -4.46 -1.73 21.15
C HIS A 13 -5.63 -2.47 21.79
N LYS A 14 -5.37 -3.40 22.69
CA LYS A 14 -6.44 -4.07 23.46
C LYS A 14 -7.26 -3.09 24.31
N SER A 15 -6.66 -1.98 24.74
CA SER A 15 -7.32 -0.96 25.57
C SER A 15 -7.75 0.28 24.78
N SER A 16 -7.21 0.51 23.59
CA SER A 16 -7.50 1.71 22.79
C SER A 16 -8.53 1.49 21.67
N LEU A 17 -8.79 0.23 21.27
CA LEU A 17 -9.72 -0.08 20.20
C LEU A 17 -11.04 -0.67 20.73
N ASN A 18 -12.14 -0.33 20.07
CA ASN A 18 -13.43 -1.01 20.22
C ASN A 18 -13.47 -2.33 19.41
N GLY A 19 -12.76 -2.37 18.29
CA GLY A 19 -12.50 -3.56 17.50
C GLY A 19 -11.35 -4.41 18.07
N ALA A 20 -10.74 -5.24 17.26
CA ALA A 20 -9.64 -6.11 17.66
C ALA A 20 -8.49 -6.08 16.65
N LEU A 21 -7.28 -5.85 17.13
CA LEU A 21 -6.05 -6.03 16.33
C LEU A 21 -5.45 -7.41 16.62
N ARG A 22 -5.11 -8.14 15.56
CA ARG A 22 -4.50 -9.47 15.64
C ARG A 22 -3.22 -9.53 14.82
N VAL A 23 -2.30 -10.40 15.21
CA VAL A 23 -1.18 -10.84 14.37
C VAL A 23 -1.51 -12.23 13.84
N LEU A 24 -1.54 -12.36 12.54
CA LEU A 24 -1.71 -13.61 11.82
C LEU A 24 -0.33 -14.09 11.35
N PRO A 25 0.26 -15.15 11.94
CA PRO A 25 1.42 -15.79 11.37
C PRO A 25 1.01 -16.51 10.09
N PHE A 26 1.51 -16.02 8.97
CA PHE A 26 1.13 -16.50 7.63
C PHE A 26 2.32 -17.21 6.97
N ARG A 27 2.15 -18.49 6.63
CA ARG A 27 3.14 -19.24 5.87
C ARG A 27 2.89 -19.03 4.39
N SER A 28 3.74 -18.23 3.75
CA SER A 28 3.68 -18.03 2.30
C SER A 28 4.34 -19.22 1.57
N ARG A 29 3.67 -19.70 0.54
CA ARG A 29 4.23 -20.68 -0.39
C ARG A 29 5.19 -20.02 -1.36
N ALA A 30 4.79 -18.87 -1.88
CA ALA A 30 5.58 -18.08 -2.81
C ALA A 30 6.93 -17.67 -2.20
N LEU A 31 6.93 -17.16 -0.96
CA LEU A 31 8.16 -16.75 -0.28
C LEU A 31 8.95 -17.92 0.33
N GLY A 32 8.31 -19.07 0.61
CA GLY A 32 8.92 -20.18 1.34
C GLY A 32 9.19 -19.91 2.82
N VAL A 33 8.77 -18.76 3.35
CA VAL A 33 8.95 -18.33 4.75
C VAL A 33 7.62 -17.94 5.39
N SER A 34 7.62 -17.81 6.73
CA SER A 34 6.47 -17.29 7.46
C SER A 34 6.63 -15.78 7.67
N ARG A 35 5.54 -15.05 7.43
CA ARG A 35 5.42 -13.61 7.66
C ARG A 35 4.38 -13.34 8.73
N ASN A 36 4.50 -12.22 9.43
CA ASN A 36 3.43 -11.70 10.26
C ASN A 36 2.58 -10.72 9.42
N VAL A 37 1.27 -10.84 9.56
CA VAL A 37 0.31 -9.91 8.95
C VAL A 37 -0.56 -9.38 10.08
N PHE A 38 -0.65 -8.07 10.24
CA PHE A 38 -1.65 -7.52 11.15
C PHE A 38 -3.02 -7.52 10.48
N VAL A 39 -4.03 -7.88 11.24
CA VAL A 39 -5.44 -7.83 10.83
C VAL A 39 -6.22 -7.08 11.90
N TYR A 40 -6.86 -5.99 11.50
CA TYR A 40 -7.83 -5.29 12.31
C TYR A 40 -9.24 -5.80 11.97
N GLU A 41 -9.95 -6.28 12.97
CA GLU A 41 -11.34 -6.72 12.90
C GLU A 41 -12.23 -5.65 13.54
N PRO A 42 -13.23 -5.09 12.81
CA PRO A 42 -14.10 -4.02 13.35
C PRO A 42 -14.96 -4.52 14.52
N PRO A 43 -15.53 -3.61 15.35
CA PRO A 43 -16.41 -3.96 16.44
C PRO A 43 -17.58 -4.85 15.96
N ASN A 44 -18.01 -5.78 16.80
CA ASN A 44 -19.13 -6.68 16.54
C ASN A 44 -19.03 -7.53 15.25
N MET A 45 -17.82 -7.75 14.74
CA MET A 45 -17.55 -8.46 13.49
C MET A 45 -18.34 -9.77 13.33
N ARG A 46 -18.59 -10.51 14.42
CA ARG A 46 -19.33 -11.77 14.35
C ARG A 46 -20.76 -11.61 13.83
N ASN A 47 -21.38 -10.46 14.07
CA ASN A 47 -22.77 -10.16 13.74
C ASN A 47 -22.91 -9.37 12.42
N LEU A 48 -21.79 -9.04 11.74
CA LEU A 48 -21.82 -8.33 10.47
C LEU A 48 -22.13 -9.30 9.33
N SER A 49 -23.01 -8.89 8.41
CA SER A 49 -23.30 -9.59 7.16
C SER A 49 -22.42 -9.07 6.02
N ASP A 50 -22.15 -7.76 6.03
CA ASP A 50 -21.40 -7.08 4.99
C ASP A 50 -20.32 -6.22 5.60
N MET A 51 -19.14 -6.30 5.04
CA MET A 51 -17.94 -5.64 5.53
C MET A 51 -17.03 -5.27 4.34
N HIS A 52 -16.38 -4.13 4.42
CA HIS A 52 -15.39 -3.71 3.45
C HIS A 52 -14.01 -4.21 3.84
N LEU A 53 -13.13 -4.42 2.85
CA LEU A 53 -11.77 -4.89 3.05
C LEU A 53 -10.78 -3.81 2.62
N LEU A 54 -9.86 -3.44 3.51
CA LEU A 54 -8.82 -2.45 3.28
C LEU A 54 -7.44 -3.10 3.43
N TYR A 55 -6.64 -3.09 2.39
CA TYR A 55 -5.21 -3.39 2.49
C TYR A 55 -4.42 -2.10 2.73
N LEU A 56 -3.49 -2.15 3.70
CA LEU A 56 -2.63 -1.02 4.04
C LEU A 56 -1.17 -1.36 3.72
N PHE A 57 -0.58 -0.64 2.76
CA PHE A 57 0.76 -0.88 2.27
C PHE A 57 1.74 0.22 2.65
N ARG A 58 2.90 -0.21 3.17
CA ARG A 58 4.09 0.62 3.40
C ARG A 58 5.33 -0.26 3.26
N GLY A 59 6.11 -0.41 4.26
CA GLY A 59 7.27 -1.29 4.34
C GLY A 59 7.05 -2.40 5.35
N HIS A 60 7.22 -2.10 6.63
CA HIS A 60 7.04 -3.09 7.71
C HIS A 60 5.57 -3.18 8.13
N GLU A 61 5.11 -4.37 8.52
CA GLU A 61 3.72 -4.60 8.94
C GLU A 61 3.28 -3.77 10.15
N ARG A 62 4.21 -3.28 10.97
CA ARG A 62 3.92 -2.51 12.19
C ARG A 62 3.60 -1.03 11.93
N GLU A 63 3.97 -0.48 10.80
CA GLU A 63 3.99 0.97 10.57
C GLU A 63 2.61 1.64 10.73
N PHE A 64 1.52 0.95 10.44
CA PHE A 64 0.15 1.46 10.63
C PHE A 64 -0.41 1.27 12.04
N VAL A 65 0.29 0.52 12.89
CA VAL A 65 -0.20 0.11 14.24
C VAL A 65 0.76 0.51 15.36
N TYR A 66 1.97 0.97 15.08
CA TYR A 66 2.97 1.31 16.08
C TYR A 66 3.11 2.83 16.19
N ILE A 67 2.81 3.37 17.40
CA ILE A 67 2.76 4.82 17.60
C ILE A 67 4.14 5.47 17.50
N ASP A 68 5.17 4.78 17.95
CA ASP A 68 6.53 5.31 17.99
C ASP A 68 7.28 5.10 16.65
N GLU A 69 6.56 4.81 15.56
CA GLU A 69 7.15 4.74 14.22
C GLU A 69 7.56 6.12 13.70
N ASP A 70 6.85 7.16 14.14
CA ASP A 70 7.10 8.56 13.77
C ASP A 70 6.59 9.48 14.89
N ASP A 71 7.46 10.34 15.43
CA ASP A 71 7.16 11.29 16.51
C ASP A 71 6.08 12.33 16.12
N SER A 72 5.73 12.43 14.84
CA SER A 72 4.69 13.34 14.36
C SER A 72 3.26 12.86 14.67
N ARG A 73 3.09 11.61 15.13
CA ARG A 73 1.77 10.97 15.36
C ARG A 73 1.29 11.15 16.79
N SER A 74 -0.01 11.35 16.94
CA SER A 74 -0.72 11.27 18.25
C SER A 74 -1.59 10.00 18.35
N THR A 75 -2.03 9.47 17.22
CA THR A 75 -2.81 8.24 17.06
C THR A 75 -2.20 7.39 15.95
N THR A 76 -2.52 6.12 15.89
CA THR A 76 -2.17 5.25 14.77
C THR A 76 -3.30 5.24 13.73
N THR A 77 -2.98 4.88 12.48
CA THR A 77 -3.98 4.70 11.42
C THR A 77 -5.13 3.78 11.86
N ILE A 78 -4.81 2.72 12.61
CA ILE A 78 -5.83 1.76 13.07
C ILE A 78 -6.70 2.34 14.19
N GLU A 79 -6.15 3.17 15.07
CA GLU A 79 -6.94 3.90 16.08
C GLU A 79 -7.91 4.89 15.41
N ASP A 80 -7.47 5.60 14.38
CA ASP A 80 -8.33 6.50 13.58
C ASP A 80 -9.40 5.74 12.82
N LEU A 81 -9.08 4.60 12.20
CA LEU A 81 -10.05 3.72 11.54
C LEU A 81 -11.12 3.22 12.51
N ASP A 82 -10.69 2.71 13.68
CA ASP A 82 -11.61 2.23 14.72
C ASP A 82 -12.55 3.33 15.22
N ALA A 83 -12.04 4.54 15.39
CA ALA A 83 -12.83 5.71 15.79
C ALA A 83 -13.90 6.09 14.75
N LEU A 84 -13.55 6.09 13.46
CA LEU A 84 -14.51 6.36 12.37
C LEU A 84 -15.64 5.34 12.33
N ILE A 85 -15.31 4.05 12.47
CA ILE A 85 -16.29 2.96 12.49
C ILE A 85 -17.17 3.04 13.74
N SER A 86 -16.55 3.20 14.91
CA SER A 86 -17.25 3.21 16.21
C SER A 86 -18.17 4.41 16.38
N SER A 87 -17.86 5.54 15.73
CA SER A 87 -18.74 6.72 15.70
C SER A 87 -19.81 6.67 14.60
N GLY A 88 -19.83 5.62 13.77
CA GLY A 88 -20.79 5.47 12.67
C GLY A 88 -20.53 6.42 11.49
N GLN A 89 -19.36 7.03 11.38
CA GLN A 89 -19.01 7.90 10.26
C GLN A 89 -18.72 7.11 8.98
N ILE A 90 -18.26 5.87 9.11
CA ILE A 90 -18.08 4.93 8.01
C ILE A 90 -18.62 3.55 8.39
N PRO A 91 -19.01 2.72 7.41
CA PRO A 91 -19.40 1.33 7.67
C PRO A 91 -18.24 0.50 8.21
N PRO A 92 -18.51 -0.75 8.64
CA PRO A 92 -17.46 -1.66 9.10
C PRO A 92 -16.42 -1.97 8.02
N VAL A 93 -15.15 -1.72 8.33
CA VAL A 93 -13.99 -1.99 7.46
C VAL A 93 -13.02 -2.89 8.23
N MET A 94 -12.65 -4.01 7.65
CA MET A 94 -11.54 -4.85 8.10
C MET A 94 -10.25 -4.36 7.42
N ALA A 95 -9.16 -4.21 8.19
CA ALA A 95 -7.88 -3.86 7.59
C ALA A 95 -6.87 -5.02 7.67
N VAL A 96 -6.10 -5.20 6.59
CA VAL A 96 -5.03 -6.19 6.46
C VAL A 96 -3.73 -5.46 6.16
N ILE A 97 -2.70 -5.70 6.97
CA ILE A 97 -1.43 -4.97 6.91
C ILE A 97 -0.29 -5.99 6.74
N PRO A 98 0.07 -6.31 5.49
CA PRO A 98 1.22 -7.17 5.21
C PRO A 98 2.53 -6.40 5.34
N GLY A 99 3.57 -7.06 5.82
CA GLY A 99 4.92 -6.51 5.74
C GLY A 99 5.57 -6.81 4.39
N LEU A 100 6.17 -5.79 3.80
CA LEU A 100 6.84 -5.83 2.49
C LEU A 100 8.36 -5.59 2.59
N THR A 101 8.93 -5.73 3.79
CA THR A 101 10.36 -5.54 4.04
C THR A 101 10.99 -6.78 4.65
N SER A 102 12.33 -6.79 4.74
CA SER A 102 13.05 -7.69 5.63
C SER A 102 12.59 -7.52 7.09
N ILE A 103 12.89 -8.52 7.94
CA ILE A 103 12.48 -8.51 9.36
C ILE A 103 13.03 -7.28 10.12
N ASP A 104 14.21 -6.80 9.74
CA ASP A 104 14.81 -5.60 10.33
C ASP A 104 14.28 -4.28 9.74
N GLY A 105 13.40 -4.36 8.74
CA GLY A 105 12.78 -3.20 8.07
C GLY A 105 13.65 -2.44 7.09
N LYS A 106 14.90 -2.91 6.82
CA LYS A 106 15.86 -2.14 6.03
C LYS A 106 15.82 -2.40 4.53
N ARG A 107 15.38 -3.60 4.12
CA ARG A 107 15.33 -4.01 2.72
C ARG A 107 13.89 -4.11 2.25
N HIS A 108 13.54 -3.35 1.23
CA HIS A 108 12.19 -3.22 0.72
C HIS A 108 11.96 -4.12 -0.50
N SER A 109 10.91 -4.94 -0.48
CA SER A 109 10.52 -5.80 -1.61
C SER A 109 9.69 -5.05 -2.66
N MET A 110 9.23 -3.85 -2.36
CA MET A 110 8.33 -3.06 -3.21
C MET A 110 6.98 -3.75 -3.54
N GLY A 111 6.74 -4.95 -3.01
CA GLY A 111 5.57 -5.77 -3.37
C GLY A 111 5.69 -6.45 -4.73
N ILE A 112 6.89 -6.53 -5.32
CA ILE A 112 7.16 -7.17 -6.61
C ILE A 112 7.91 -8.50 -6.45
N ASN A 113 7.92 -9.30 -7.49
CA ASN A 113 8.81 -10.45 -7.55
C ASN A 113 10.24 -9.98 -7.81
N SER A 114 11.16 -10.34 -6.91
CA SER A 114 12.55 -9.92 -7.01
C SER A 114 13.17 -10.38 -8.33
N LEU A 115 13.83 -9.46 -9.02
CA LEU A 115 14.57 -9.76 -10.25
C LEU A 115 15.82 -10.59 -9.99
N LEU A 116 16.40 -10.47 -8.79
CA LEU A 116 17.56 -11.24 -8.33
C LEU A 116 17.25 -11.83 -6.93
N PRO A 117 16.54 -12.96 -6.86
CA PRO A 117 16.18 -13.60 -5.60
C PRO A 117 17.42 -13.94 -4.77
N SER A 118 17.40 -13.60 -3.48
CA SER A 118 18.45 -13.99 -2.54
C SER A 118 18.25 -15.44 -2.09
N ALA A 119 19.35 -16.19 -1.96
CA ALA A 119 19.35 -17.50 -1.31
C ALA A 119 19.24 -17.41 0.23
N ASP A 120 19.47 -16.24 0.83
CA ASP A 120 19.40 -16.04 2.28
C ASP A 120 17.95 -15.75 2.72
N THR A 121 17.29 -16.77 3.27
CA THR A 121 15.92 -16.66 3.77
C THR A 121 15.81 -16.13 5.21
N ARG A 122 16.92 -15.89 5.90
CA ARG A 122 16.96 -15.51 7.33
C ARG A 122 16.48 -14.09 7.56
N ASP A 123 16.57 -13.24 6.55
CA ASP A 123 16.11 -11.85 6.60
C ASP A 123 14.59 -11.71 6.47
N GLY A 124 13.87 -12.81 6.20
CA GLY A 124 12.41 -12.86 6.06
C GLY A 124 11.90 -12.48 4.67
N LEU A 125 12.77 -12.17 3.70
CA LEU A 125 12.37 -11.93 2.30
C LEU A 125 12.12 -13.25 1.56
N GLY A 126 12.70 -14.36 2.03
CA GLY A 126 12.51 -15.67 1.43
C GLY A 126 13.01 -15.71 -0.02
N SER A 127 12.21 -16.27 -0.92
CA SER A 127 12.49 -16.28 -2.35
C SER A 127 12.42 -14.88 -3.01
N GLY A 128 11.91 -13.86 -2.31
CA GLY A 128 11.69 -12.53 -2.87
C GLY A 128 10.44 -12.42 -3.76
N GLN A 129 9.61 -13.46 -3.89
CA GLN A 129 8.42 -13.47 -4.75
C GLN A 129 7.25 -12.77 -4.05
N PHE A 130 7.35 -11.45 -3.82
CA PHE A 130 6.36 -10.70 -3.04
C PHE A 130 5.08 -10.38 -3.81
N TRP A 131 5.13 -10.25 -5.12
CA TRP A 131 3.92 -10.15 -5.93
C TRP A 131 3.07 -11.42 -5.81
N ASP A 132 3.70 -12.57 -5.96
CA ASP A 132 3.03 -13.86 -5.80
C ASP A 132 2.55 -14.08 -4.36
N PHE A 133 3.32 -13.63 -3.36
CA PHE A 133 2.87 -13.64 -1.97
C PHE A 133 1.58 -12.83 -1.79
N LEU A 134 1.48 -11.64 -2.38
CA LEU A 134 0.28 -10.81 -2.28
C LEU A 134 -0.89 -11.43 -3.07
N THR A 135 -0.68 -11.74 -4.35
CA THR A 135 -1.77 -12.07 -5.28
C THR A 135 -2.18 -13.53 -5.30
N LEU A 136 -1.24 -14.46 -5.03
CA LEU A 136 -1.51 -15.91 -5.07
C LEU A 136 -1.65 -16.54 -3.68
N ASP A 137 -1.07 -15.94 -2.64
CA ASP A 137 -1.11 -16.49 -1.29
C ASP A 137 -2.03 -15.67 -0.35
N LEU A 138 -1.72 -14.39 -0.09
CA LEU A 138 -2.35 -13.61 0.97
C LEU A 138 -3.77 -13.18 0.61
N ILE A 139 -3.96 -12.53 -0.53
CA ILE A 139 -5.28 -12.07 -0.98
C ILE A 139 -6.27 -13.23 -1.05
N PRO A 140 -5.99 -14.35 -1.74
CA PRO A 140 -6.91 -15.49 -1.79
C PRO A 140 -7.19 -16.10 -0.40
N TYR A 141 -6.19 -16.13 0.48
CA TYR A 141 -6.38 -16.63 1.84
C TYR A 141 -7.34 -15.73 2.64
N VAL A 142 -7.17 -14.41 2.58
CA VAL A 142 -8.05 -13.44 3.27
C VAL A 142 -9.46 -13.52 2.71
N GLU A 143 -9.62 -13.49 1.38
CA GLU A 143 -10.91 -13.61 0.71
C GLU A 143 -11.64 -14.89 1.13
N ALA A 144 -10.99 -16.04 1.07
CA ALA A 144 -11.60 -17.31 1.44
C ALA A 144 -11.98 -17.36 2.94
N ARG A 145 -11.11 -16.83 3.81
CA ARG A 145 -11.32 -16.83 5.27
C ARG A 145 -12.50 -15.98 5.71
N TYR A 146 -12.72 -14.86 5.03
CA TYR A 146 -13.74 -13.87 5.40
C TYR A 146 -14.87 -13.76 4.35
N GLN A 147 -14.95 -14.69 3.38
CA GLN A 147 -15.87 -14.66 2.24
C GLN A 147 -17.32 -14.32 2.62
N SER A 148 -17.85 -14.95 3.68
CA SER A 148 -19.23 -14.71 4.14
C SER A 148 -19.49 -13.30 4.69
N LYS A 149 -18.46 -12.49 4.88
CA LYS A 149 -18.48 -11.13 5.42
C LYS A 149 -18.17 -10.07 4.37
N LEU A 150 -17.61 -10.48 3.23
CA LEU A 150 -17.07 -9.56 2.22
C LEU A 150 -17.90 -9.52 0.94
N SER A 151 -19.02 -10.25 0.86
CA SER A 151 -19.74 -10.47 -0.40
C SER A 151 -20.33 -9.21 -1.05
N GLY A 152 -20.66 -8.19 -0.27
CA GLY A 152 -21.22 -6.92 -0.78
C GLY A 152 -20.29 -5.73 -0.53
N GLY A 153 -19.11 -5.95 0.00
CA GLY A 153 -18.21 -4.88 0.42
C GLY A 153 -17.16 -4.51 -0.63
N PHE A 154 -16.72 -3.25 -0.61
CA PHE A 154 -15.61 -2.78 -1.43
C PHE A 154 -14.29 -3.45 -1.05
N ARG A 155 -13.42 -3.61 -2.07
CA ARG A 155 -12.00 -3.94 -1.95
C ARG A 155 -11.21 -2.65 -2.09
N LEU A 156 -10.60 -2.24 -1.00
CA LEU A 156 -9.86 -0.99 -0.87
C LEU A 156 -8.38 -1.32 -0.66
N ALA A 157 -7.51 -0.51 -1.22
CA ALA A 157 -6.12 -0.47 -0.79
C ALA A 157 -5.70 0.96 -0.51
N ALA A 158 -4.84 1.16 0.48
CA ALA A 158 -4.23 2.46 0.70
C ALA A 158 -2.76 2.32 1.05
N GLY A 159 -1.96 3.31 0.60
CA GLY A 159 -0.52 3.27 0.79
C GLY A 159 0.14 4.62 0.90
N PHE A 160 1.23 4.64 1.66
CA PHE A 160 2.09 5.80 1.89
C PHE A 160 3.46 5.58 1.24
N SER A 161 3.96 6.56 0.47
CA SER A 161 5.31 6.52 -0.12
C SER A 161 5.51 5.26 -1.00
N LEU A 162 6.42 4.37 -0.63
CA LEU A 162 6.59 3.05 -1.27
C LEU A 162 5.31 2.22 -1.28
N GLY A 163 4.50 2.31 -0.22
CA GLY A 163 3.20 1.64 -0.18
C GLY A 163 2.20 2.25 -1.15
N GLY A 164 2.31 3.54 -1.44
CA GLY A 164 1.54 4.20 -2.50
C GLY A 164 1.87 3.64 -3.88
N TYR A 165 3.15 3.38 -4.14
CA TYR A 165 3.57 2.65 -5.34
C TYR A 165 2.96 1.24 -5.38
N THR A 166 3.05 0.46 -4.28
CA THR A 166 2.49 -0.89 -4.21
C THR A 166 0.96 -0.87 -4.43
N THR A 167 0.26 0.11 -3.87
CA THR A 167 -1.18 0.29 -4.08
C THR A 167 -1.52 0.53 -5.56
N ALA A 168 -0.78 1.41 -6.23
CA ALA A 168 -0.96 1.66 -7.66
C ALA A 168 -0.62 0.41 -8.49
N LEU A 169 0.44 -0.31 -8.13
CA LEU A 169 0.83 -1.54 -8.83
C LEU A 169 -0.29 -2.59 -8.75
N ILE A 170 -0.90 -2.80 -7.58
CA ILE A 170 -2.03 -3.74 -7.47
C ILE A 170 -3.20 -3.29 -8.34
N ALA A 171 -3.55 -2.00 -8.32
CA ALA A 171 -4.65 -1.47 -9.11
C ALA A 171 -4.43 -1.59 -10.64
N THR A 172 -3.18 -1.61 -11.09
CA THR A 172 -2.85 -1.62 -12.53
C THR A 172 -2.37 -2.96 -13.05
N ALA A 173 -1.69 -3.79 -12.22
CA ALA A 173 -1.18 -5.11 -12.61
C ALA A 173 -2.09 -6.26 -12.16
N PHE A 174 -3.09 -5.98 -11.34
CA PHE A 174 -4.15 -6.92 -10.93
C PHE A 174 -5.51 -6.21 -11.08
N PRO A 175 -5.84 -5.75 -12.32
CA PRO A 175 -6.98 -4.91 -12.59
C PRO A 175 -8.30 -5.63 -12.25
N GLY A 176 -9.36 -4.84 -11.98
CA GLY A 176 -10.66 -5.38 -11.57
C GLY A 176 -10.74 -5.92 -10.13
N TYR A 177 -9.63 -5.90 -9.38
CA TYR A 177 -9.63 -6.38 -7.99
C TYR A 177 -10.02 -5.28 -6.98
N LEU A 178 -9.53 -4.06 -7.17
CA LEU A 178 -9.78 -2.95 -6.24
C LEU A 178 -10.90 -2.04 -6.76
N ASP A 179 -11.86 -1.73 -5.89
CA ASP A 179 -12.83 -0.66 -6.13
C ASP A 179 -12.21 0.72 -5.91
N HIS A 180 -11.34 0.86 -4.90
CA HIS A 180 -10.70 2.13 -4.56
C HIS A 180 -9.24 1.96 -4.18
N ALA A 181 -8.39 2.83 -4.71
CA ALA A 181 -6.96 2.92 -4.44
C ALA A 181 -6.59 4.28 -3.83
N GLY A 182 -6.28 4.33 -2.53
CA GLY A 182 -5.89 5.52 -1.79
C GLY A 182 -4.36 5.66 -1.71
N ILE A 183 -3.81 6.79 -2.12
CA ILE A 183 -2.36 6.99 -2.19
C ILE A 183 -1.96 8.32 -1.60
N TYR A 184 -1.14 8.28 -0.56
CA TYR A 184 -0.50 9.47 -0.01
C TYR A 184 0.99 9.48 -0.34
N ASP A 185 1.40 10.55 -1.01
CA ASP A 185 2.79 10.88 -1.34
C ASP A 185 3.55 9.70 -1.97
N GLY A 186 2.91 9.08 -2.99
CA GLY A 186 3.38 7.86 -3.64
C GLY A 186 4.70 8.05 -4.38
N LEU A 187 5.62 7.10 -4.18
CA LEU A 187 6.90 7.05 -4.89
C LEU A 187 6.71 6.37 -6.26
N PHE A 188 5.95 6.99 -7.15
CA PHE A 188 5.74 6.45 -8.49
C PHE A 188 6.99 6.50 -9.36
N MET A 189 7.09 5.57 -10.30
CA MET A 189 8.03 5.65 -11.41
C MET A 189 7.52 6.63 -12.46
N PHE A 190 8.44 7.35 -13.11
CA PHE A 190 8.12 8.07 -14.32
C PHE A 190 8.12 7.13 -15.53
N ASP A 191 7.53 7.58 -16.61
CA ASP A 191 7.51 6.90 -17.89
C ASP A 191 8.94 6.67 -18.41
N ALA A 192 9.21 5.50 -19.00
CA ALA A 192 10.53 5.10 -19.48
C ALA A 192 11.68 5.32 -18.46
N GLN A 193 11.37 5.41 -17.17
CA GLN A 193 12.32 5.68 -16.08
C GLN A 193 13.14 6.99 -16.29
N THR A 194 12.55 7.95 -16.98
CA THR A 194 13.11 9.30 -17.15
C THR A 194 12.43 10.25 -16.19
N ASP A 195 13.21 10.86 -15.30
CA ASP A 195 12.70 11.88 -14.38
C ASP A 195 12.31 13.14 -15.15
N ILE A 196 11.03 13.46 -15.16
CA ILE A 196 10.47 14.60 -15.92
C ILE A 196 10.98 15.95 -15.43
N ARG A 197 11.54 16.04 -14.21
CA ARG A 197 12.09 17.28 -13.62
C ARG A 197 13.48 17.60 -14.16
N THR A 198 14.27 16.58 -14.42
CA THR A 198 15.69 16.72 -14.78
C THR A 198 15.99 16.28 -16.22
N ASN A 199 15.05 15.61 -16.86
CA ASN A 199 15.21 14.96 -18.15
C ASN A 199 16.40 13.97 -18.18
N ALA A 200 16.65 13.32 -17.04
CA ALA A 200 17.72 12.34 -16.85
C ALA A 200 17.13 11.00 -16.35
N PRO A 201 17.90 9.90 -16.34
CA PRO A 201 17.44 8.64 -15.74
C PRO A 201 16.97 8.83 -14.30
N ASP A 202 15.89 8.18 -13.92
CA ASP A 202 15.31 8.28 -12.57
C ASP A 202 16.26 7.69 -11.53
N GLU A 203 16.91 8.56 -10.76
CA GLU A 203 17.95 8.17 -9.79
C GLU A 203 17.41 7.31 -8.65
N ILE A 204 16.16 7.52 -8.21
CA ILE A 204 15.57 6.72 -7.13
C ILE A 204 15.43 5.26 -7.58
N TRP A 205 14.84 5.03 -8.73
CA TRP A 205 14.54 3.69 -9.20
C TRP A 205 15.72 2.98 -9.87
N LEU A 206 16.57 3.73 -10.56
CA LEU A 206 17.71 3.15 -11.29
C LEU A 206 19.01 3.13 -10.51
N LYS A 207 19.21 4.04 -9.53
CA LYS A 207 20.52 4.21 -8.90
C LYS A 207 20.54 4.09 -7.38
N SER A 208 19.41 4.35 -6.68
CA SER A 208 19.43 4.29 -5.21
C SER A 208 19.43 2.86 -4.68
N ALA A 209 19.88 2.67 -3.43
CA ALA A 209 19.86 1.38 -2.75
C ALA A 209 18.47 0.96 -2.23
N VAL A 210 17.48 1.85 -2.26
CA VAL A 210 16.13 1.57 -1.74
C VAL A 210 15.49 0.35 -2.39
N PRO A 211 15.48 0.18 -3.72
CA PRO A 211 14.89 -0.99 -4.35
C PRO A 211 15.85 -2.19 -4.53
N ASP A 212 17.06 -2.19 -3.95
CA ASP A 212 18.05 -3.26 -4.18
C ASP A 212 17.50 -4.67 -3.91
N ALA A 213 16.71 -4.82 -2.86
CA ALA A 213 16.17 -6.13 -2.49
C ALA A 213 15.13 -6.66 -3.51
N ALA A 214 14.51 -5.76 -4.26
CA ALA A 214 13.52 -6.08 -5.27
C ALA A 214 14.12 -6.16 -6.68
N LEU A 215 14.95 -5.19 -7.03
CA LEU A 215 15.42 -4.97 -8.40
C LEU A 215 16.89 -5.40 -8.62
N GLY A 216 17.57 -5.82 -7.56
CA GLY A 216 19.02 -6.04 -7.59
C GLY A 216 19.83 -4.74 -7.47
N PRO A 217 21.17 -4.83 -7.44
CA PRO A 217 22.03 -3.67 -7.34
C PRO A 217 21.92 -2.76 -8.57
N ALA A 218 22.18 -1.47 -8.38
CA ALA A 218 21.96 -0.43 -9.40
C ALA A 218 22.57 -0.75 -10.77
N GLU A 219 23.75 -1.38 -10.78
CA GLU A 219 24.49 -1.72 -12.00
C GLU A 219 23.79 -2.77 -12.87
N THR A 220 22.83 -3.50 -12.31
CA THR A 220 22.06 -4.55 -13.02
C THR A 220 20.69 -4.12 -13.47
N ARG A 221 20.28 -2.90 -13.14
CA ARG A 221 18.92 -2.39 -13.46
C ARG A 221 18.88 -1.78 -14.84
N SER A 222 17.78 -2.05 -15.54
CA SER A 222 17.45 -1.38 -16.78
C SER A 222 15.99 -0.94 -16.80
N PRO A 223 15.62 0.08 -17.56
CA PRO A 223 14.22 0.50 -17.75
C PRO A 223 13.31 -0.65 -18.20
N GLU A 224 13.80 -1.52 -19.09
CA GLU A 224 13.04 -2.65 -19.65
C GLU A 224 12.71 -3.70 -18.58
N ALA A 225 13.62 -3.93 -17.63
CA ALA A 225 13.38 -4.86 -16.51
C ALA A 225 12.36 -4.30 -15.50
N LEU A 226 12.25 -2.98 -15.43
CA LEU A 226 11.31 -2.28 -14.54
C LEU A 226 9.93 -2.06 -15.16
N ALA A 227 9.82 -2.03 -16.49
CA ALA A 227 8.57 -1.73 -17.19
C ALA A 227 7.37 -2.59 -16.74
N PRO A 228 7.49 -3.93 -16.53
CA PRO A 228 6.39 -4.75 -16.03
C PRO A 228 5.91 -4.39 -14.61
N TRP A 229 6.72 -3.66 -13.86
CA TRP A 229 6.48 -3.25 -12.49
C TRP A 229 6.21 -1.74 -12.37
N ASN A 230 6.13 -1.02 -13.49
CA ASN A 230 5.85 0.40 -13.50
C ASN A 230 4.35 0.68 -13.73
N PRO A 231 3.60 1.14 -12.72
CA PRO A 231 2.19 1.47 -12.89
C PRO A 231 1.90 2.44 -14.06
N ALA A 232 2.84 3.36 -14.34
CA ALA A 232 2.68 4.30 -15.45
C ALA A 232 2.79 3.60 -16.82
N GLU A 233 3.74 2.67 -16.98
CA GLU A 233 3.86 1.85 -18.18
C GLU A 233 2.65 0.93 -18.36
N LEU A 234 2.19 0.31 -17.27
CA LEU A 234 1.02 -0.57 -17.28
C LEU A 234 -0.24 0.17 -17.72
N VAL A 235 -0.45 1.41 -17.28
CA VAL A 235 -1.55 2.25 -17.76
C VAL A 235 -1.36 2.64 -19.21
N ARG A 236 -0.18 3.13 -19.58
CA ARG A 236 0.08 3.67 -20.93
C ARG A 236 -0.07 2.63 -22.04
N TYR A 237 0.33 1.40 -21.77
CA TYR A 237 0.37 0.32 -22.76
C TYR A 237 -0.65 -0.78 -22.49
N ALA A 238 -1.66 -0.52 -21.64
CA ALA A 238 -2.76 -1.44 -21.44
C ALA A 238 -3.52 -1.68 -22.76
N ASP A 239 -3.83 -2.93 -23.03
CA ASP A 239 -4.79 -3.26 -24.08
C ASP A 239 -6.21 -2.79 -23.68
N PRO A 240 -7.15 -2.71 -24.65
CA PRO A 240 -8.49 -2.18 -24.34
C PRO A 240 -9.22 -2.90 -23.21
N VAL A 241 -9.09 -4.23 -23.09
CA VAL A 241 -9.78 -5.01 -22.04
C VAL A 241 -9.17 -4.70 -20.68
N THR A 242 -7.85 -4.75 -20.58
CA THR A 242 -7.12 -4.38 -19.35
C THR A 242 -7.41 -2.94 -18.94
N MET A 243 -7.52 -2.02 -19.90
CA MET A 243 -7.84 -0.61 -19.64
C MET A 243 -9.26 -0.47 -19.06
N GLU A 244 -10.26 -1.17 -19.58
CA GLU A 244 -11.62 -1.18 -19.03
C GLU A 244 -11.62 -1.64 -17.56
N GLU A 245 -10.89 -2.71 -17.25
CA GLU A 245 -10.77 -3.21 -15.87
C GLU A 245 -10.03 -2.22 -14.94
N ILE A 246 -8.98 -1.52 -15.42
CA ILE A 246 -8.30 -0.49 -14.63
C ILE A 246 -9.22 0.70 -14.36
N GLN A 247 -10.08 1.06 -15.32
CA GLN A 247 -11.05 2.15 -15.20
C GLN A 247 -12.15 1.89 -14.16
N GLU A 248 -12.38 0.64 -13.77
CA GLU A 248 -13.29 0.30 -12.66
C GLU A 248 -12.74 0.75 -11.31
N THR A 249 -11.42 0.91 -11.17
CA THR A 249 -10.80 1.37 -9.93
C THR A 249 -10.84 2.90 -9.82
N MET A 250 -11.39 3.43 -8.72
CA MET A 250 -11.28 4.85 -8.41
C MET A 250 -9.99 5.15 -7.64
N PHE A 251 -9.14 6.00 -8.21
CA PHE A 251 -7.89 6.43 -7.58
C PHE A 251 -8.06 7.70 -6.76
N TRP A 252 -7.52 7.72 -5.55
CA TRP A 252 -7.53 8.84 -4.60
C TRP A 252 -6.09 9.21 -4.26
N ILE A 253 -5.53 10.21 -4.96
CA ILE A 253 -4.11 10.55 -4.86
C ILE A 253 -3.92 11.92 -4.24
N ARG A 254 -3.10 11.99 -3.18
CA ARG A 254 -2.63 13.23 -2.56
C ARG A 254 -1.13 13.13 -2.29
N SER A 255 -0.47 14.27 -2.20
CA SER A 255 0.94 14.34 -1.85
C SER A 255 1.20 15.28 -0.68
N ALA A 256 2.41 15.23 -0.15
CA ALA A 256 3.03 16.33 0.58
C ALA A 256 3.18 17.57 -0.31
N ALA A 257 3.49 18.72 0.25
CA ALA A 257 3.84 19.93 -0.50
C ALA A 257 5.20 19.75 -1.20
N GLY A 258 5.38 20.39 -2.33
CA GLY A 258 6.31 20.05 -3.39
C GLY A 258 7.80 20.36 -3.20
N ASP A 259 8.42 20.01 -2.08
CA ASP A 259 9.84 20.29 -1.80
C ASP A 259 10.65 19.05 -1.34
N GLY A 260 10.11 17.84 -1.52
CA GLY A 260 10.79 16.61 -1.14
C GLY A 260 11.90 16.19 -2.11
N LEU A 261 13.01 15.65 -1.57
CA LEU A 261 14.16 15.16 -2.35
C LEU A 261 13.78 14.09 -3.37
N GLU A 262 12.80 13.26 -3.05
CA GLU A 262 12.33 12.14 -3.90
C GLU A 262 11.39 12.62 -5.00
N GLY A 263 10.89 13.87 -4.92
CA GLY A 263 9.95 14.43 -5.90
C GLY A 263 8.58 13.76 -5.92
N ASN A 264 8.13 13.22 -4.80
CA ASN A 264 6.86 12.50 -4.71
C ASN A 264 5.66 13.38 -5.12
N HIS A 265 5.72 14.68 -4.84
CA HIS A 265 4.71 15.63 -5.31
C HIS A 265 4.59 15.60 -6.83
N ASP A 266 5.70 15.74 -7.55
CA ASP A 266 5.71 15.74 -9.03
C ASP A 266 5.37 14.36 -9.58
N ARG A 267 5.80 13.29 -8.92
CA ARG A 267 5.41 11.90 -9.25
C ARG A 267 3.91 11.68 -9.12
N CYS A 268 3.29 12.17 -8.04
CA CYS A 268 1.84 12.11 -7.86
C CYS A 268 1.09 12.94 -8.91
N LYS A 269 1.59 14.13 -9.26
CA LYS A 269 1.01 14.96 -10.34
C LYS A 269 1.09 14.25 -11.70
N TYR A 270 2.27 13.74 -12.02
CA TYR A 270 2.49 13.00 -13.27
C TYR A 270 1.53 11.80 -13.38
N PHE A 271 1.50 10.94 -12.36
CA PHE A 271 0.66 9.75 -12.41
C PHE A 271 -0.84 10.10 -12.45
N THR A 272 -1.27 11.11 -11.69
CA THR A 272 -2.67 11.60 -11.77
C THR A 272 -3.03 12.16 -13.13
N ALA A 273 -2.12 12.87 -13.80
CA ALA A 273 -2.35 13.37 -15.14
C ALA A 273 -2.47 12.22 -16.15
N LEU A 274 -1.59 11.22 -16.04
CA LEU A 274 -1.64 10.01 -16.87
C LEU A 274 -2.96 9.25 -16.72
N LEU A 275 -3.42 9.03 -15.48
CA LEU A 275 -4.71 8.38 -15.23
C LEU A 275 -5.85 9.11 -15.93
N ARG A 276 -5.89 10.43 -15.83
CA ARG A 276 -6.93 11.25 -16.48
C ARG A 276 -6.85 11.23 -18.00
N GLU A 277 -5.64 11.23 -18.57
CA GLU A 277 -5.41 11.10 -20.01
C GLU A 277 -6.04 9.80 -20.55
N HIS A 278 -6.01 8.73 -19.77
CA HIS A 278 -6.59 7.43 -20.09
C HIS A 278 -8.04 7.24 -19.57
N GLY A 279 -8.72 8.30 -19.16
CA GLY A 279 -10.12 8.26 -18.72
C GLY A 279 -10.35 7.58 -17.39
N ILE A 280 -9.29 7.34 -16.61
CA ILE A 280 -9.38 6.71 -15.27
C ILE A 280 -9.77 7.78 -14.25
N THR A 281 -10.77 7.48 -13.42
CA THR A 281 -11.29 8.42 -12.43
C THR A 281 -10.27 8.66 -11.31
N ALA A 282 -9.95 9.93 -11.08
CA ALA A 282 -9.16 10.37 -9.93
C ALA A 282 -10.04 11.22 -9.00
N GLY A 283 -10.29 10.71 -7.78
CA GLY A 283 -11.29 11.26 -6.86
C GLY A 283 -10.96 12.64 -6.30
N PHE A 284 -9.68 13.06 -6.27
CA PHE A 284 -9.29 14.38 -5.77
C PHE A 284 -8.85 15.33 -6.88
N ASN A 285 -9.26 16.62 -6.76
CA ASN A 285 -8.92 17.64 -7.74
C ASN A 285 -7.61 18.39 -7.45
N ARG A 286 -7.08 18.29 -6.22
CA ARG A 286 -5.86 18.99 -5.78
C ARG A 286 -4.83 17.99 -5.28
N ILE A 287 -3.58 18.12 -5.71
CA ILE A 287 -2.52 17.17 -5.40
C ILE A 287 -1.91 17.36 -4.02
N PRO A 288 -1.40 18.51 -3.55
CA PRO A 288 -1.01 18.52 -2.16
C PRO A 288 -2.25 18.37 -1.27
N LEU A 289 -2.14 17.53 -0.25
CA LEU A 289 -3.19 17.33 0.74
C LEU A 289 -3.52 18.64 1.45
N HIS A 290 -2.47 19.41 1.78
CA HIS A 290 -2.51 20.72 2.41
C HIS A 290 -1.21 21.47 2.06
N PRO A 291 -1.16 22.81 2.03
CA PRO A 291 0.09 23.55 1.81
C PRO A 291 1.21 23.21 2.79
N ASP A 292 0.86 22.82 4.02
CA ASP A 292 1.81 22.41 5.06
C ASP A 292 2.04 20.91 5.13
N ALA A 293 1.42 20.12 4.24
CA ALA A 293 1.57 18.68 4.26
C ALA A 293 3.04 18.26 4.04
N ARG A 294 3.49 17.28 4.81
CA ARG A 294 4.86 16.77 4.79
C ARG A 294 4.83 15.24 4.62
N HIS A 295 5.97 14.67 4.26
CA HIS A 295 6.17 13.23 4.16
C HIS A 295 6.29 12.60 5.55
N THR A 296 5.20 12.60 6.33
CA THR A 296 5.13 12.06 7.69
C THR A 296 3.88 11.24 7.93
N TRP A 297 3.90 10.40 8.97
CA TRP A 297 2.76 9.58 9.35
C TRP A 297 1.55 10.42 9.78
N HIS A 298 1.75 11.55 10.45
CA HIS A 298 0.66 12.47 10.78
C HIS A 298 -0.18 12.85 9.54
N TRP A 299 0.48 13.17 8.43
CA TRP A 299 -0.22 13.55 7.21
C TRP A 299 -0.80 12.35 6.45
N ASN A 300 -0.14 11.20 6.53
CA ASN A 300 -0.70 9.95 6.02
C ASN A 300 -1.99 9.57 6.77
N ASP A 301 -2.01 9.63 8.09
CA ASP A 301 -3.19 9.30 8.89
C ASP A 301 -4.36 10.24 8.57
N ARG A 302 -4.08 11.54 8.41
CA ARG A 302 -5.08 12.52 7.93
C ARG A 302 -5.58 12.19 6.53
N PHE A 303 -4.71 11.75 5.63
CA PHE A 303 -5.09 11.34 4.29
C PHE A 303 -5.98 10.08 4.33
N ILE A 304 -5.60 9.04 5.06
CA ILE A 304 -6.40 7.80 5.17
C ILE A 304 -7.81 8.11 5.69
N LYS A 305 -7.90 8.96 6.71
CA LYS A 305 -9.20 9.42 7.24
C LYS A 305 -10.03 10.14 6.17
N LEU A 306 -9.44 11.07 5.42
CA LEU A 306 -10.09 11.78 4.33
C LEU A 306 -10.51 10.82 3.21
N PHE A 307 -9.64 9.89 2.83
CA PHE A 307 -9.90 8.86 1.83
C PHE A 307 -11.14 8.03 2.20
N LEU A 308 -11.15 7.45 3.41
CA LEU A 308 -12.26 6.61 3.86
C LEU A 308 -13.59 7.39 3.96
N LEU A 309 -13.56 8.61 4.47
CA LEU A 309 -14.76 9.45 4.51
C LEU A 309 -15.29 9.71 3.10
N ASN A 310 -14.44 10.07 2.13
CA ASN A 310 -14.92 10.32 0.75
C ASN A 310 -15.44 9.05 0.07
N VAL A 311 -14.82 7.89 0.29
CA VAL A 311 -15.30 6.61 -0.27
C VAL A 311 -16.71 6.27 0.23
N PHE A 312 -17.03 6.56 1.50
CA PHE A 312 -18.28 6.09 2.11
C PHE A 312 -19.35 7.17 2.26
N THR A 313 -19.04 8.45 2.09
CA THR A 313 -20.01 9.55 2.25
C THR A 313 -20.12 10.46 1.02
N GLY A 314 -19.21 10.33 0.05
CA GLY A 314 -19.21 11.07 -1.23
C GLY A 314 -19.90 10.30 -2.29
#